data_cec5f20e83347a3e675fe1a17f01de82
#
_entry.id   cec5f20e83347a3e675fe1a17f01de82
#
_cell.length_a   1.000
_cell.length_b   1.000
_cell.length_c   1.000
_cell.angle_alpha   90.00
_cell.angle_beta   90.00
_cell.angle_gamma   90.00
#
_symmetry.space_group_name_H-M   'P 1'
#
loop_
_entity.id
_entity.type
_entity.pdbx_description
1 polymer ?
#
loop_
_entity_poly.entity_id
_entity_poly.type
_entity_poly.pdbx_seq_one_letter_code
_entity_poly.pdbx_strand_id
1 'polypeptide(L)'
;MFSVSKYICNRILRSTILSDKPSIEIVRHADPILEEGVGSIMLTCVADSNPPSTITWSKKGEYSNKQNTEMIMFDPVVREDGGTYTCQAENSVGWSEERSEDVDVLCKNMIQNIYNYMTVYYSQS
;
A
#
# COMPACT_ATOMS: atom_id res chain seq x y z
N MET A 1 5.09 42.69 23.04
CA MET A 1 5.17 42.22 22.53
C MET A 1 5.11 42.02 21.37
N PHE A 2 4.94 42.11 20.74
CA PHE A 2 5.16 41.79 19.79
C PHE A 2 5.79 41.05 19.22
N SER A 3 6.32 41.16 19.59
CA SER A 3 7.27 40.18 19.09
C SER A 3 6.80 38.73 19.21
N VAL A 4 5.92 38.47 20.09
CA VAL A 4 5.36 37.13 20.24
C VAL A 4 4.57 36.73 19.00
N SER A 5 3.68 37.55 18.53
CA SER A 5 2.90 37.19 17.35
C SER A 5 3.76 37.09 16.11
N LYS A 6 4.70 37.99 15.98
CA LYS A 6 5.66 37.94 14.89
C LYS A 6 6.44 36.61 14.91
N TYR A 7 6.83 36.22 16.07
CA TYR A 7 7.59 35.05 16.29
C TYR A 7 6.78 33.79 15.91
N ILE A 8 5.52 33.75 16.28
CA ILE A 8 4.64 32.66 15.93
C ILE A 8 4.45 32.57 14.43
N CYS A 9 4.23 33.66 13.78
CA CYS A 9 4.09 33.65 12.32
C CYS A 9 5.32 33.11 11.63
N ASN A 10 6.48 33.54 12.10
CA ASN A 10 7.73 33.08 11.50
C ASN A 10 7.91 31.59 11.69
N ARG A 11 7.55 31.08 12.84
CA ARG A 11 7.69 29.65 13.09
C ARG A 11 6.75 28.84 12.21
N ILE A 12 5.53 29.30 12.04
CA ILE A 12 4.57 28.60 11.18
C ILE A 12 5.09 28.56 9.75
N LEU A 13 5.55 29.68 9.26
CA LEU A 13 6.07 29.74 7.89
C LEU A 13 7.26 28.82 7.72
N ARG A 14 8.15 28.80 8.69
CA ARG A 14 9.31 27.93 8.60
C ARG A 14 8.92 26.48 8.58
N SER A 15 7.93 26.08 9.38
CA SER A 15 7.52 24.70 9.40
C SER A 15 6.92 24.26 8.09
N THR A 16 6.27 25.17 7.37
CA THR A 16 5.67 24.82 6.08
C THR A 16 6.68 24.69 4.96
N ILE A 17 7.84 25.33 5.09
CA ILE A 17 8.84 25.30 4.03
C ILE A 17 10.04 24.43 4.37
N LEU A 18 10.10 23.90 5.57
CA LEU A 18 11.20 23.01 5.95
C LEU A 18 11.11 21.71 5.20
N SER A 19 12.27 21.25 4.76
CA SER A 19 12.39 19.92 4.19
C SER A 19 12.20 18.89 5.29
N ASP A 20 11.53 17.81 4.95
CA ASP A 20 11.25 16.75 5.89
C ASP A 20 11.28 15.42 5.19
N LYS A 21 11.46 14.35 5.97
CA LYS A 21 11.33 13.00 5.45
C LYS A 21 9.91 12.79 4.98
N PRO A 22 9.72 11.95 3.95
CA PRO A 22 8.38 11.61 3.51
C PRO A 22 7.59 10.89 4.58
N SER A 23 6.29 11.11 4.59
CA SER A 23 5.35 10.24 5.30
C SER A 23 4.44 9.61 4.25
N ILE A 24 4.08 8.35 4.46
CA ILE A 24 3.35 7.60 3.45
C ILE A 24 2.16 6.88 4.03
N GLU A 25 1.18 6.62 3.15
CA GLU A 25 0.10 5.71 3.44
C GLU A 25 -0.20 4.87 2.20
N ILE A 26 -0.79 3.72 2.40
CA ILE A 26 -1.20 2.83 1.32
C ILE A 26 -2.70 2.91 1.16
N VAL A 27 -3.14 3.18 -0.08
CA VAL A 27 -4.55 3.16 -0.44
C VAL A 27 -4.79 1.88 -1.23
N ARG A 28 -5.76 1.10 -0.77
CA ARG A 28 -6.09 -0.19 -1.36
C ARG A 28 -7.44 -0.13 -2.06
N HIS A 29 -7.46 -0.50 -3.32
CA HIS A 29 -8.66 -0.73 -4.08
C HIS A 29 -8.64 -2.17 -4.55
N ALA A 30 -9.60 -2.97 -4.11
CA ALA A 30 -9.61 -4.39 -4.40
C ALA A 30 -11.04 -4.90 -4.50
N ASP A 31 -11.23 -5.93 -5.29
CA ASP A 31 -12.48 -6.66 -5.27
C ASP A 31 -12.69 -7.29 -3.89
N PRO A 32 -13.94 -7.46 -3.46
CA PRO A 32 -14.22 -8.06 -2.16
C PRO A 32 -13.60 -9.44 -1.98
N ILE A 33 -13.48 -10.19 -3.07
CA ILE A 33 -12.87 -11.51 -3.08
C ILE A 33 -11.79 -11.51 -4.16
N LEU A 34 -10.57 -11.80 -3.76
CA LEU A 34 -9.46 -11.88 -4.71
C LEU A 34 -9.26 -13.34 -5.13
N GLU A 35 -10.13 -13.81 -6.00
CA GLU A 35 -10.03 -15.14 -6.58
C GLU A 35 -9.04 -15.13 -7.74
N GLU A 36 -8.13 -16.12 -7.76
CA GLU A 36 -7.13 -16.17 -8.82
C GLU A 36 -7.80 -16.26 -10.20
N GLY A 37 -7.29 -15.48 -11.13
CA GLY A 37 -7.80 -15.43 -12.49
C GLY A 37 -9.02 -14.56 -12.69
N VAL A 38 -9.60 -14.00 -11.62
CA VAL A 38 -10.85 -13.24 -11.71
C VAL A 38 -10.72 -11.88 -11.01
N GLY A 39 -10.30 -11.86 -9.75
CA GLY A 39 -10.29 -10.63 -8.97
C GLY A 39 -9.17 -9.69 -9.36
N SER A 40 -9.30 -8.43 -8.96
CA SER A 40 -8.26 -7.44 -9.18
C SER A 40 -7.99 -6.63 -7.92
N ILE A 41 -6.76 -6.15 -7.79
CA ILE A 41 -6.33 -5.30 -6.69
C ILE A 41 -5.36 -4.25 -7.20
N MET A 42 -5.48 -3.06 -6.64
CA MET A 42 -4.59 -1.95 -6.91
C MET A 42 -4.13 -1.38 -5.57
N LEU A 43 -2.83 -1.26 -5.39
CA LEU A 43 -2.24 -0.63 -4.21
C LEU A 43 -1.52 0.63 -4.65
N THR A 44 -1.84 1.74 -4.02
CA THR A 44 -1.20 3.02 -4.29
C THR A 44 -0.52 3.51 -3.03
N CYS A 45 0.73 3.88 -3.16
CA CYS A 45 1.49 4.45 -2.07
C CYS A 45 1.50 5.96 -2.26
N VAL A 46 0.93 6.67 -1.31
CA VAL A 46 0.82 8.13 -1.35
C VAL A 46 1.83 8.71 -0.39
N ALA A 47 2.69 9.56 -0.90
CA ALA A 47 3.72 10.20 -0.09
C ALA A 47 3.43 11.68 0.06
N ASP A 48 3.53 12.15 1.30
CA ASP A 48 3.53 13.58 1.62
C ASP A 48 4.97 13.93 1.93
N SER A 49 5.60 14.70 1.06
CA SER A 49 7.02 14.98 1.19
C SER A 49 7.41 16.31 0.57
N ASN A 50 8.41 16.92 1.18
CA ASN A 50 9.05 18.11 0.67
C ASN A 50 10.55 18.02 1.04
N PRO A 51 11.45 17.88 0.06
CA PRO A 51 11.19 17.84 -1.40
C PRO A 51 10.49 16.55 -1.84
N PRO A 52 10.08 16.50 -3.10
CA PRO A 52 9.41 15.30 -3.63
C PRO A 52 10.23 14.04 -3.42
N SER A 53 9.53 12.94 -3.27
CA SER A 53 10.15 11.65 -2.98
C SER A 53 9.98 10.68 -4.14
N THR A 54 10.85 9.66 -4.12
CA THR A 54 10.74 8.50 -4.99
C THR A 54 10.14 7.36 -4.17
N ILE A 55 9.13 6.71 -4.72
CA ILE A 55 8.44 5.62 -4.06
C ILE A 55 8.97 4.30 -4.59
N THR A 56 9.19 3.36 -3.69
CA THR A 56 9.66 2.02 -4.03
C THR A 56 8.76 1.00 -3.37
N TRP A 57 8.28 0.06 -4.19
CA TRP A 57 7.56 -1.12 -3.72
C TRP A 57 8.48 -2.33 -3.75
N SER A 58 8.34 -3.17 -2.75
CA SER A 58 9.03 -4.46 -2.70
C SER A 58 8.09 -5.51 -2.15
N LYS A 59 8.29 -6.76 -2.59
CA LYS A 59 7.54 -7.88 -2.07
C LYS A 59 8.43 -8.64 -1.10
N LYS A 60 7.89 -8.99 0.05
CA LYS A 60 8.64 -9.72 1.06
C LYS A 60 9.14 -11.05 0.49
N GLY A 61 10.42 -11.30 0.64
CA GLY A 61 11.07 -12.48 0.08
C GLY A 61 11.67 -12.25 -1.30
N GLU A 62 11.36 -11.12 -1.95
CA GLU A 62 11.85 -10.80 -3.29
C GLU A 62 12.50 -9.42 -3.29
N TYR A 63 13.44 -9.21 -2.38
CA TYR A 63 14.02 -7.88 -2.16
C TYR A 63 14.85 -7.35 -3.32
N SER A 64 15.28 -8.23 -4.21
CA SER A 64 15.99 -7.80 -5.41
C SER A 64 15.06 -7.26 -6.50
N ASN A 65 13.78 -7.50 -6.38
CA ASN A 65 12.80 -7.12 -7.41
C ASN A 65 11.98 -5.93 -6.92
N LYS A 66 12.61 -4.77 -6.90
CA LYS A 66 11.96 -3.54 -6.45
C LYS A 66 11.40 -2.78 -7.64
N GLN A 67 10.25 -2.16 -7.42
CA GLN A 67 9.60 -1.35 -8.45
C GLN A 67 9.52 0.10 -7.99
N ASN A 68 10.04 1.00 -8.82
CA ASN A 68 9.98 2.42 -8.56
C ASN A 68 8.71 2.99 -9.19
N THR A 69 7.60 2.81 -8.53
CA THR A 69 6.30 3.26 -8.99
C THR A 69 5.42 3.57 -7.79
N GLU A 70 4.50 4.49 -7.97
CA GLU A 70 3.55 4.83 -6.92
C GLU A 70 2.47 3.76 -6.77
N MET A 71 2.15 3.07 -7.86
CA MET A 71 1.02 2.16 -7.91
C MET A 71 1.45 0.82 -8.46
N ILE A 72 0.94 -0.24 -7.83
CA ILE A 72 1.04 -1.59 -8.36
C ILE A 72 -0.37 -2.14 -8.52
N MET A 73 -0.59 -2.89 -9.60
CA MET A 73 -1.91 -3.41 -9.92
C MET A 73 -1.79 -4.83 -10.44
N PHE A 74 -2.70 -5.68 -9.99
CA PHE A 74 -2.82 -7.05 -10.47
C PHE A 74 -4.24 -7.26 -10.96
N ASP A 75 -4.39 -7.49 -12.26
CA ASP A 75 -5.71 -7.62 -12.90
C ASP A 75 -5.61 -8.55 -14.11
N PRO A 76 -6.07 -9.79 -14.00
CA PRO A 76 -6.54 -10.43 -12.77
C PRO A 76 -5.37 -10.86 -11.89
N VAL A 77 -5.65 -11.03 -10.59
CA VAL A 77 -4.64 -11.57 -9.67
C VAL A 77 -4.34 -13.02 -10.05
N VAL A 78 -3.10 -13.40 -9.86
CA VAL A 78 -2.69 -14.82 -9.96
C VAL A 78 -2.13 -15.23 -8.61
N ARG A 79 -1.96 -16.53 -8.42
CA ARG A 79 -1.52 -17.09 -7.14
C ARG A 79 -0.21 -16.46 -6.68
N GLU A 80 0.69 -16.23 -7.60
CA GLU A 80 2.02 -15.69 -7.32
C GLU A 80 1.99 -14.23 -6.86
N ASP A 81 0.88 -13.54 -7.07
CA ASP A 81 0.71 -12.15 -6.62
C ASP A 81 0.46 -12.05 -5.13
N GLY A 82 0.07 -13.15 -4.49
CA GLY A 82 -0.13 -13.16 -3.05
C GLY A 82 1.16 -12.90 -2.29
N GLY A 83 1.05 -12.19 -1.18
CA GLY A 83 2.19 -11.90 -0.33
C GLY A 83 2.07 -10.57 0.36
N THR A 84 3.16 -10.15 0.99
CA THR A 84 3.23 -8.85 1.70
C THR A 84 4.03 -7.88 0.85
N TYR A 85 3.42 -6.75 0.54
CA TYR A 85 4.04 -5.71 -0.25
C TYR A 85 4.35 -4.51 0.63
N THR A 86 5.58 -4.03 0.55
CA THR A 86 6.06 -2.93 1.38
C THR A 86 6.36 -1.73 0.51
N CYS A 87 5.85 -0.58 0.90
CA CYS A 87 6.13 0.69 0.26
C CYS A 87 7.05 1.51 1.15
N GLN A 88 7.98 2.20 0.53
CA GLN A 88 8.86 3.15 1.19
C GLN A 88 9.14 4.31 0.24
N ALA A 89 9.26 5.50 0.80
CA ALA A 89 9.58 6.70 0.03
C ALA A 89 10.91 7.28 0.50
N GLU A 90 11.64 7.85 -0.44
CA GLU A 90 12.92 8.50 -0.16
C GLU A 90 12.97 9.87 -0.81
N ASN A 91 13.43 10.86 -0.06
CA ASN A 91 13.81 12.15 -0.61
C ASN A 91 15.22 12.50 -0.14
N SER A 92 15.68 13.72 -0.45
CA SER A 92 17.05 14.12 -0.10
C SER A 92 17.26 14.24 1.42
N VAL A 93 16.19 14.31 2.21
CA VAL A 93 16.28 14.38 3.66
C VAL A 93 16.43 12.97 4.27
N GLY A 94 15.75 11.97 3.71
CA GLY A 94 15.85 10.61 4.21
C GLY A 94 14.71 9.73 3.74
N TRP A 95 14.58 8.60 4.42
CA TRP A 95 13.58 7.57 4.12
C TRP A 95 12.36 7.73 5.01
N SER A 96 11.19 7.43 4.45
CA SER A 96 9.97 7.28 5.24
C SER A 96 10.04 6.00 6.08
N GLU A 97 9.09 5.87 6.99
CA GLU A 97 8.83 4.56 7.58
C GLU A 97 8.28 3.63 6.50
N GLU A 98 8.45 2.34 6.69
CA GLU A 98 7.89 1.36 5.78
C GLU A 98 6.43 1.13 6.12
N ARG A 99 5.60 0.96 5.07
CA ARG A 99 4.21 0.55 5.21
C ARG A 99 4.00 -0.70 4.39
N SER A 100 3.24 -1.62 4.94
CA SER A 100 3.02 -2.91 4.28
C SER A 100 1.54 -3.22 4.14
N GLU A 101 1.22 -3.97 3.09
CA GLU A 101 -0.13 -4.42 2.83
C GLU A 101 -0.06 -5.87 2.39
N ASP A 102 -0.94 -6.70 2.95
CA ASP A 102 -0.99 -8.10 2.60
C ASP A 102 -2.01 -8.32 1.47
N VAL A 103 -1.60 -9.11 0.51
CA VAL A 103 -2.47 -9.51 -0.59
C VAL A 103 -2.69 -11.02 -0.47
N ASP A 104 -3.93 -11.38 -0.17
CA ASP A 104 -4.33 -12.78 -0.03
C ASP A 104 -5.14 -13.17 -1.25
N VAL A 105 -4.58 -14.06 -2.06
CA VAL A 105 -5.21 -14.54 -3.27
C VAL A 105 -5.79 -15.93 -3.00
N LEU A 106 -7.09 -16.05 -3.22
CA LEU A 106 -7.78 -17.32 -3.02
C LEU A 106 -7.67 -18.18 -4.26
N CYS A 107 -7.34 -19.44 -4.07
CA CYS A 107 -7.30 -20.40 -5.14
C CYS A 107 -8.71 -20.65 -5.64
N LYS A 108 -8.86 -20.78 -6.94
CA LYS A 108 -10.14 -21.08 -7.55
C LYS A 108 -10.75 -22.37 -6.97
N ASN A 109 -9.91 -23.37 -6.79
CA ASN A 109 -10.37 -24.65 -6.24
C ASN A 109 -10.83 -24.52 -4.79
N MET A 110 -10.18 -23.64 -4.01
CA MET A 110 -10.56 -23.44 -2.62
C MET A 110 -11.96 -22.83 -2.50
N ILE A 111 -12.27 -21.83 -3.32
CA ILE A 111 -13.60 -21.22 -3.32
C ILE A 111 -14.65 -22.24 -3.73
N GLN A 112 -14.36 -23.01 -4.75
CA GLN A 112 -15.28 -24.05 -5.22
C GLN A 112 -15.53 -25.10 -4.14
N ASN A 113 -14.50 -25.50 -3.43
CA ASN A 113 -14.63 -26.48 -2.35
C ASN A 113 -15.50 -25.94 -1.22
N ILE A 114 -15.33 -24.70 -0.84
CA ILE A 114 -16.15 -24.08 0.20
C ILE A 114 -17.60 -24.05 -0.24
N TYR A 115 -17.85 -23.65 -1.47
CA TYR A 115 -19.19 -23.61 -2.02
C TYR A 115 -19.84 -24.99 -2.01
N ASN A 116 -19.12 -26.01 -2.46
CA ASN A 116 -19.61 -27.38 -2.49
C ASN A 116 -19.94 -27.89 -1.08
N TYR A 117 -19.05 -27.60 -0.13
CA TYR A 117 -19.28 -27.99 1.26
C TYR A 117 -20.56 -27.40 1.81
N MET A 118 -20.78 -26.11 1.59
CA MET A 118 -21.98 -25.44 2.09
C MET A 118 -23.25 -25.98 1.42
N THR A 119 -23.17 -26.25 0.13
CA THR A 119 -24.30 -26.82 -0.61
C THR A 119 -24.70 -28.17 -0.06
N VAL A 120 -23.71 -29.03 0.20
CA VAL A 120 -23.97 -30.36 0.78
C VAL A 120 -24.57 -30.22 2.18
N TYR A 121 -24.01 -29.32 3.00
CA TYR A 121 -24.48 -29.11 4.35
C TYR A 121 -25.97 -28.71 4.38
N TYR A 122 -26.34 -27.75 3.56
CA TYR A 122 -27.73 -27.28 3.53
C TYR A 122 -28.68 -28.29 2.90
N SER A 123 -28.20 -29.12 2.00
CA SER A 123 -29.06 -30.13 1.39
C SER A 123 -29.40 -31.26 2.37
N GLN A 124 -28.60 -31.44 3.41
CA GLN A 124 -28.83 -32.47 4.43
C GLN A 124 -29.74 -31.99 5.56
N SER A 125 -29.95 -30.72 5.67
CA SER A 125 -30.80 -30.17 6.71
C SER A 125 -32.22 -29.99 6.20
#